data_86b340026570c437bdc378745130a507
#
_entry.id   86b340026570c437bdc378745130a507
#
_cell.length_a   1.000
_cell.length_b   1.000
_cell.length_c   1.000
_cell.angle_alpha   90.00
_cell.angle_beta   90.00
_cell.angle_gamma   90.00
#
_symmetry.space_group_name_H-M   'P 1'
#
loop_
_entity.id
_entity.type
_entity.pdbx_description
1 polymer ?
#
loop_
_entity_poly.entity_id
_entity_poly.type
_entity_poly.pdbx_seq_one_letter_code
_entity_poly.pdbx_strand_id
1 'polypeptide(L)'
;MAALLCAGTVSAKTLVFCSEGSPENFYPGINTTGTSFDANSQIYSRIVDFERGGTTVVPGLAERWDISPDGKVYTFHLRKGVKWHNHRDWKPTRDFNADDMIFAIERQWKESNPYFKVTSSNHSYFMDMGMPKLIKSVERVDDYTVRVTLEKPEAP
;
A
#
# COMPACT_ATOMS: atom_id res chain seq x y z
N MET A 1 -7.17 23.80 -48.44
CA MET A 1 -8.11 23.48 -47.37
C MET A 1 -7.33 23.44 -46.08
N ALA A 2 -7.38 24.48 -45.26
CA ALA A 2 -6.67 24.55 -43.97
C ALA A 2 -7.64 24.07 -42.89
N ALA A 3 -7.32 22.95 -42.25
CA ALA A 3 -8.08 22.48 -41.10
C ALA A 3 -7.65 23.27 -39.86
N LEU A 4 -8.53 24.15 -39.37
CA LEU A 4 -8.37 24.76 -38.02
C LEU A 4 -8.57 23.68 -36.97
N LEU A 5 -7.47 23.26 -36.32
CA LEU A 5 -7.56 22.51 -35.06
C LEU A 5 -7.99 23.50 -33.94
N CYS A 6 -9.25 23.44 -33.54
CA CYS A 6 -9.69 24.04 -32.30
C CYS A 6 -9.10 23.26 -31.12
N ALA A 7 -7.98 23.72 -30.56
CA ALA A 7 -7.51 23.29 -29.26
C ALA A 7 -8.44 23.82 -28.19
N GLY A 8 -9.43 23.01 -27.81
CA GLY A 8 -10.30 23.32 -26.66
C GLY A 8 -9.44 23.35 -25.39
N THR A 9 -9.50 24.47 -24.67
CA THR A 9 -8.88 24.58 -23.36
C THR A 9 -9.54 23.59 -22.39
N VAL A 10 -8.84 22.56 -21.99
CA VAL A 10 -9.29 21.65 -20.93
C VAL A 10 -9.19 22.43 -19.62
N SER A 11 -10.32 22.97 -19.16
CA SER A 11 -10.41 23.57 -17.83
C SER A 11 -10.59 22.44 -16.82
N ALA A 12 -9.58 22.22 -15.98
CA ALA A 12 -9.72 21.32 -14.82
C ALA A 12 -10.77 21.87 -13.87
N LYS A 13 -11.83 21.11 -13.63
CA LYS A 13 -12.87 21.49 -12.66
C LYS A 13 -12.33 21.24 -11.25
N THR A 14 -12.52 22.18 -10.35
CA THR A 14 -12.20 22.01 -8.93
C THR A 14 -13.20 21.04 -8.31
N LEU A 15 -12.70 19.97 -7.69
CA LEU A 15 -13.50 19.11 -6.83
C LEU A 15 -13.43 19.65 -5.40
N VAL A 16 -14.59 19.93 -4.82
CA VAL A 16 -14.72 20.24 -3.39
C VAL A 16 -15.22 18.98 -2.69
N PHE A 17 -14.37 18.43 -1.82
CA PHE A 17 -14.68 17.24 -1.03
C PHE A 17 -14.87 17.66 0.44
N CYS A 18 -16.00 17.26 1.03
CA CYS A 18 -16.28 17.46 2.45
C CYS A 18 -16.09 16.14 3.18
N SER A 19 -15.34 16.15 4.26
CA SER A 19 -15.11 15.02 5.15
C SER A 19 -15.58 15.37 6.56
N GLU A 20 -15.84 14.37 7.39
CA GLU A 20 -16.22 14.52 8.80
C GLU A 20 -15.12 15.14 9.67
N GLY A 21 -13.87 15.12 9.20
CA GLY A 21 -12.73 15.67 9.90
C GLY A 21 -11.56 15.92 8.96
N SER A 22 -10.47 16.44 9.50
CA SER A 22 -9.20 16.59 8.79
C SER A 22 -8.34 15.34 8.96
N PRO A 23 -7.59 14.91 7.93
CA PRO A 23 -6.63 13.83 8.10
C PRO A 23 -5.52 14.25 9.08
N GLU A 24 -5.09 13.31 9.93
CA GLU A 24 -4.01 13.52 10.90
C GLU A 24 -2.70 13.91 10.21
N ASN A 25 -2.38 13.20 9.15
CA ASN A 25 -1.25 13.40 8.25
C ASN A 25 -1.44 12.53 7.01
N PHE A 26 -0.47 12.57 6.07
CA PHE A 26 -0.51 11.80 4.85
C PHE A 26 0.49 10.61 4.86
N TYR A 27 0.83 10.09 6.03
CA TYR A 27 1.66 8.90 6.17
C TYR A 27 0.85 7.72 6.73
N PRO A 28 0.46 6.74 5.89
CA PRO A 28 -0.48 5.68 6.28
C PRO A 28 0.03 4.76 7.38
N GLY A 29 1.36 4.66 7.59
CA GLY A 29 1.95 3.77 8.58
C GLY A 29 1.71 4.16 10.04
N ILE A 30 1.25 5.40 10.31
CA ILE A 30 1.01 5.90 11.68
C ILE A 30 -0.42 6.38 11.90
N ASN A 31 -1.25 6.40 10.88
CA ASN A 31 -2.63 6.87 10.96
C ASN A 31 -3.53 5.81 11.58
N THR A 32 -4.54 6.27 12.31
CA THR A 32 -5.51 5.41 13.00
C THR A 32 -6.97 5.78 12.71
N THR A 33 -7.22 6.94 12.08
CA THR A 33 -8.57 7.45 11.80
C THR A 33 -9.04 7.13 10.38
N GLY A 34 -10.34 6.90 10.21
CA GLY A 34 -10.99 6.65 8.92
C GLY A 34 -10.72 7.77 7.92
N THR A 35 -10.83 9.04 8.35
CA THR A 35 -10.56 10.22 7.50
C THR A 35 -9.13 10.20 6.92
N SER A 36 -8.14 9.82 7.73
CA SER A 36 -6.76 9.69 7.27
C SER A 36 -6.58 8.53 6.29
N PHE A 37 -7.24 7.39 6.53
CA PHE A 37 -7.21 6.26 5.60
C PHE A 37 -7.86 6.60 4.27
N ASP A 38 -8.98 7.31 4.26
CA ASP A 38 -9.67 7.76 3.05
C ASP A 38 -8.79 8.70 2.22
N ALA A 39 -8.15 9.68 2.86
CA ALA A 39 -7.23 10.59 2.20
C ALA A 39 -6.00 9.83 1.62
N ASN A 40 -5.40 8.93 2.41
CA ASN A 40 -4.24 8.15 2.01
C ASN A 40 -4.56 7.16 0.88
N SER A 41 -5.78 6.64 0.81
CA SER A 41 -6.20 5.73 -0.26
C SER A 41 -6.20 6.37 -1.65
N GLN A 42 -6.24 7.71 -1.72
CA GLN A 42 -6.14 8.45 -2.98
C GLN A 42 -4.68 8.71 -3.41
N ILE A 43 -3.73 8.52 -2.50
CA ILE A 43 -2.32 8.85 -2.71
C ILE A 43 -1.47 7.58 -2.88
N TYR A 44 -1.76 6.54 -2.10
CA TYR A 44 -0.96 5.33 -2.02
C TYR A 44 -1.68 4.11 -2.58
N SER A 45 -0.95 3.29 -3.32
CA SER A 45 -1.43 1.98 -3.74
C SER A 45 -1.25 0.95 -2.64
N ARG A 46 -2.19 -0.02 -2.55
CA ARG A 46 -2.15 -1.15 -1.62
C ARG A 46 -1.74 -2.43 -2.34
N ILE A 47 -1.32 -3.42 -1.59
CA ILE A 47 -1.01 -4.75 -2.15
C ILE A 47 -2.27 -5.38 -2.73
N VAL A 48 -3.35 -5.35 -1.96
CA VAL A 48 -4.72 -5.67 -2.39
C VAL A 48 -5.62 -4.50 -2.05
N ASP A 49 -6.74 -4.38 -2.72
CA ASP A 49 -7.71 -3.30 -2.48
C ASP A 49 -9.12 -3.88 -2.30
N PHE A 50 -10.09 -3.03 -2.03
CA PHE A 50 -11.49 -3.41 -2.02
C PHE A 50 -12.19 -2.89 -3.27
N GLU A 51 -13.17 -3.65 -3.75
CA GLU A 51 -14.08 -3.19 -4.77
C GLU A 51 -14.78 -1.90 -4.31
N ARG A 52 -14.95 -0.94 -5.21
CA ARG A 52 -15.60 0.33 -4.88
C ARG A 52 -17.04 0.10 -4.44
N GLY A 53 -17.36 0.52 -3.21
CA GLY A 53 -18.68 0.35 -2.62
C GLY A 53 -18.99 -1.07 -2.16
N GLY A 54 -17.99 -1.95 -2.11
CA GLY A 54 -18.08 -3.34 -1.68
C GLY A 54 -17.01 -3.74 -0.67
N THR A 55 -17.05 -5.00 -0.26
CA THR A 55 -16.09 -5.62 0.65
C THR A 55 -15.25 -6.71 -0.03
N THR A 56 -15.48 -6.94 -1.32
CA THR A 56 -14.73 -7.93 -2.10
C THR A 56 -13.30 -7.46 -2.27
N VAL A 57 -12.33 -8.32 -1.91
CA VAL A 57 -10.91 -8.05 -2.11
C VAL A 57 -10.56 -8.20 -3.58
N VAL A 58 -9.93 -7.18 -4.15
CA VAL A 58 -9.52 -7.12 -5.55
C VAL A 58 -8.03 -6.86 -5.69
N PRO A 59 -7.42 -7.17 -6.86
CA PRO A 59 -6.03 -6.89 -7.14
C PRO A 59 -5.66 -5.39 -7.00
N GLY A 60 -4.56 -5.15 -6.28
CA GLY A 60 -3.90 -3.85 -6.19
C GLY A 60 -2.50 -3.90 -6.83
N LEU A 61 -1.44 -3.73 -6.04
CA LEU A 61 -0.06 -3.94 -6.46
C LEU A 61 0.25 -5.43 -6.69
N ALA A 62 -0.47 -6.34 -6.03
CA ALA A 62 -0.50 -7.75 -6.40
C ALA A 62 -1.56 -7.97 -7.49
N GLU A 63 -1.19 -8.66 -8.57
CA GLU A 63 -2.12 -9.05 -9.64
C GLU A 63 -3.00 -10.23 -9.21
N ARG A 64 -2.43 -11.11 -8.40
CA ARG A 64 -3.07 -12.28 -7.82
C ARG A 64 -2.32 -12.75 -6.58
N TRP A 65 -2.93 -13.63 -5.82
CA TRP A 65 -2.29 -14.29 -4.69
C TRP A 65 -2.82 -15.71 -4.55
N ASP A 66 -1.97 -16.57 -4.00
CA ASP A 66 -2.30 -17.97 -3.69
C ASP A 66 -2.32 -18.13 -2.17
N ILE A 67 -3.26 -18.91 -1.67
CA ILE A 67 -3.40 -19.21 -0.25
C ILE A 67 -3.24 -20.73 -0.07
N SER A 68 -2.38 -21.13 0.88
CA SER A 68 -2.19 -22.55 1.18
C SER A 68 -3.47 -23.19 1.76
N PRO A 69 -3.67 -24.50 1.61
CA PRO A 69 -4.89 -25.17 2.10
C PRO A 69 -5.13 -25.01 3.60
N ASP A 70 -4.10 -24.79 4.40
CA ASP A 70 -4.18 -24.55 5.84
C ASP A 70 -4.40 -23.06 6.20
N GLY A 71 -4.51 -22.18 5.20
CA GLY A 71 -4.76 -20.75 5.38
C GLY A 71 -3.60 -19.96 6.01
N LYS A 72 -2.38 -20.53 6.07
CA LYS A 72 -1.26 -19.89 6.75
C LYS A 72 -0.24 -19.24 5.83
N VAL A 73 -0.18 -19.63 4.57
CA VAL A 73 0.81 -19.11 3.63
C VAL A 73 0.11 -18.37 2.50
N TYR A 74 0.46 -17.10 2.35
CA TYR A 74 -0.01 -16.22 1.28
C TYR A 74 1.16 -15.92 0.36
N THR A 75 1.01 -16.23 -0.93
CA THR A 75 2.01 -15.93 -1.95
C THR A 75 1.45 -14.85 -2.88
N PHE A 76 1.98 -13.65 -2.80
CA PHE A 76 1.56 -12.50 -3.60
C PHE A 76 2.43 -12.38 -4.86
N HIS A 77 1.79 -12.28 -6.02
CA HIS A 77 2.44 -12.04 -7.31
C HIS A 77 2.24 -10.57 -7.68
N LEU A 78 3.34 -9.82 -7.66
CA LEU A 78 3.33 -8.37 -7.79
C LEU A 78 3.34 -7.92 -9.25
N ARG A 79 2.71 -6.76 -9.53
CA ARG A 79 2.74 -6.12 -10.84
C ARG A 79 4.15 -5.69 -11.20
N LYS A 80 4.52 -5.89 -12.46
CA LYS A 80 5.75 -5.37 -13.03
C LYS A 80 5.54 -3.97 -13.61
N GLY A 81 6.61 -3.18 -13.66
CA GLY A 81 6.60 -1.86 -14.31
C GLY A 81 5.83 -0.77 -13.56
N VAL A 82 5.49 -0.99 -12.29
CA VAL A 82 4.86 0.03 -11.45
C VAL A 82 5.89 1.09 -11.09
N LYS A 83 5.60 2.33 -11.48
CA LYS A 83 6.48 3.49 -11.27
C LYS A 83 6.20 4.16 -9.93
N TRP A 84 7.24 4.66 -9.31
CA TRP A 84 7.13 5.57 -8.18
C TRP A 84 6.82 7.00 -8.65
N HIS A 85 6.20 7.78 -7.77
CA HIS A 85 6.06 9.21 -8.00
C HIS A 85 7.44 9.89 -8.02
N ASN A 86 7.61 10.84 -8.93
CA ASN A 86 8.77 11.71 -8.96
C ASN A 86 8.55 12.91 -8.02
N HIS A 87 9.59 13.33 -7.34
CA HIS A 87 9.64 14.57 -6.60
C HIS A 87 10.87 15.38 -7.04
N ARG A 88 10.82 16.72 -6.89
CA ARG A 88 11.93 17.58 -7.29
C ARG A 88 13.26 17.19 -6.61
N ASP A 89 13.20 16.76 -5.35
CA ASP A 89 14.34 16.44 -4.51
C ASP A 89 14.64 14.94 -4.45
N TRP A 90 13.82 14.12 -5.12
CA TRP A 90 14.00 12.67 -5.13
C TRP A 90 13.52 12.06 -6.44
N LYS A 91 14.34 11.19 -7.01
CA LYS A 91 14.00 10.41 -8.20
C LYS A 91 14.13 8.93 -7.90
N PRO A 92 13.14 8.11 -8.26
CA PRO A 92 13.25 6.68 -8.13
C PRO A 92 14.42 6.15 -8.96
N THR A 93 15.17 5.21 -8.41
CA THR A 93 16.27 4.53 -9.10
C THR A 93 15.81 3.26 -9.81
N ARG A 94 14.65 2.75 -9.45
CA ARG A 94 14.02 1.56 -10.03
C ARG A 94 12.50 1.60 -9.89
N ASP A 95 11.85 0.66 -10.53
CA ASP A 95 10.42 0.41 -10.35
C ASP A 95 10.15 -0.32 -9.01
N PHE A 96 8.88 -0.35 -8.59
CA PHE A 96 8.40 -1.13 -7.46
C PHE A 96 8.70 -2.63 -7.66
N ASN A 97 9.12 -3.30 -6.60
CA ASN A 97 9.34 -4.74 -6.57
C ASN A 97 9.09 -5.35 -5.16
N ALA A 98 9.44 -6.61 -4.99
CA ALA A 98 9.25 -7.37 -3.75
C ALA A 98 9.94 -6.74 -2.52
N ASP A 99 11.11 -6.13 -2.70
CA ASP A 99 11.85 -5.50 -1.60
C ASP A 99 11.06 -4.36 -0.95
N ASP A 100 10.25 -3.65 -1.75
CA ASP A 100 9.43 -2.53 -1.23
C ASP A 100 8.28 -3.02 -0.36
N MET A 101 7.62 -4.12 -0.75
CA MET A 101 6.59 -4.74 0.07
C MET A 101 7.17 -5.27 1.39
N ILE A 102 8.31 -5.98 1.31
CA ILE A 102 9.00 -6.50 2.49
C ILE A 102 9.42 -5.35 3.41
N PHE A 103 10.05 -4.32 2.86
CA PHE A 103 10.45 -3.14 3.60
C PHE A 103 9.27 -2.46 4.31
N ALA A 104 8.14 -2.29 3.61
CA ALA A 104 6.95 -1.66 4.18
C ALA A 104 6.38 -2.42 5.38
N ILE A 105 6.43 -3.76 5.35
CA ILE A 105 5.98 -4.59 6.46
C ILE A 105 7.02 -4.61 7.58
N GLU A 106 8.28 -4.90 7.27
CA GLU A 106 9.33 -5.08 8.26
C GLU A 106 9.64 -3.84 9.07
N ARG A 107 9.57 -2.64 8.46
CA ARG A 107 9.77 -1.39 9.19
C ARG A 107 8.72 -1.10 10.25
N GLN A 108 7.53 -1.72 10.15
CA GLN A 108 6.46 -1.59 11.14
C GLN A 108 6.54 -2.65 12.24
N TRP A 109 7.33 -3.69 12.01
CA TRP A 109 7.34 -4.90 12.82
C TRP A 109 8.68 -5.14 13.52
N LYS A 110 9.80 -5.03 12.78
CA LYS A 110 11.12 -5.40 13.28
C LYS A 110 11.85 -4.20 13.90
N GLU A 111 12.07 -4.22 15.21
CA GLU A 111 12.85 -3.18 15.90
C GLU A 111 14.30 -3.08 15.39
N SER A 112 14.83 -4.15 14.81
CA SER A 112 16.16 -4.18 14.18
C SER A 112 16.21 -3.44 12.85
N ASN A 113 15.05 -3.12 12.24
CA ASN A 113 15.01 -2.34 11.02
C ASN A 113 15.41 -0.90 11.33
N PRO A 114 16.42 -0.32 10.65
CA PRO A 114 16.92 1.04 10.94
C PRO A 114 15.85 2.13 10.74
N TYR A 115 14.79 1.83 10.01
CA TYR A 115 13.67 2.74 9.76
C TYR A 115 12.49 2.54 10.71
N PHE A 116 12.56 1.61 11.66
CA PHE A 116 11.48 1.33 12.61
C PHE A 116 11.13 2.56 13.45
N LYS A 117 12.14 3.36 13.86
CA LYS A 117 11.99 4.54 14.72
C LYS A 117 12.02 5.89 13.96
N VAL A 118 12.04 5.87 12.64
CA VAL A 118 12.14 7.12 11.84
C VAL A 118 10.90 7.99 11.95
N THR A 119 9.74 7.39 12.14
CA THR A 119 8.52 8.11 12.50
C THR A 119 8.43 8.12 14.02
N SER A 120 8.57 9.21 14.68
CA SER A 120 8.56 9.39 16.15
C SER A 120 7.38 8.73 16.90
N SER A 121 6.54 7.99 16.24
CA SER A 121 5.39 7.26 16.77
C SER A 121 5.49 5.76 16.44
N ASN A 122 4.92 4.95 17.32
CA ASN A 122 4.71 3.53 17.04
C ASN A 122 3.77 3.37 15.84
N HIS A 123 3.93 2.32 15.07
CA HIS A 123 2.99 1.93 14.03
C HIS A 123 1.72 1.34 14.66
N SER A 124 0.95 2.19 15.37
CA SER A 124 -0.11 1.78 16.29
C SER A 124 -1.14 0.89 15.62
N TYR A 125 -1.62 1.25 14.44
CA TYR A 125 -2.61 0.45 13.72
C TYR A 125 -2.12 -0.98 13.46
N PHE A 126 -0.89 -1.13 12.96
CA PHE A 126 -0.27 -2.43 12.68
C PHE A 126 -0.06 -3.25 13.97
N MET A 127 0.36 -2.58 15.05
CA MET A 127 0.60 -3.21 16.35
C MET A 127 -0.71 -3.64 17.00
N ASP A 128 -1.73 -2.78 16.98
CA ASP A 128 -3.03 -3.00 17.63
C ASP A 128 -3.85 -4.08 16.92
N MET A 129 -3.67 -4.22 15.59
CA MET A 129 -4.20 -5.35 14.81
C MET A 129 -3.52 -6.68 15.13
N GLY A 130 -2.52 -6.71 16.01
CA GLY A 130 -1.82 -7.92 16.40
C GLY A 130 -0.90 -8.51 15.34
N MET A 131 -0.59 -7.77 14.30
CA MET A 131 0.24 -8.23 13.17
C MET A 131 1.60 -8.78 13.58
N PRO A 132 2.32 -8.21 14.61
CA PRO A 132 3.59 -8.76 15.06
C PRO A 132 3.50 -10.18 15.64
N LYS A 133 2.34 -10.57 16.15
CA LYS A 133 2.08 -11.93 16.68
C LYS A 133 1.50 -12.86 15.62
N LEU A 134 0.91 -12.29 14.58
CA LEU A 134 0.28 -13.05 13.52
C LEU A 134 1.29 -13.41 12.42
N ILE A 135 2.15 -12.46 12.02
CA ILE A 135 3.13 -12.68 10.96
C ILE A 135 4.33 -13.47 11.50
N LYS A 136 4.57 -14.64 10.93
CA LYS A 136 5.74 -15.47 11.23
C LYS A 136 6.95 -15.06 10.39
N SER A 137 6.76 -14.93 9.09
CA SER A 137 7.81 -14.47 8.16
C SER A 137 7.25 -13.74 6.97
N VAL A 138 8.09 -12.87 6.38
CA VAL A 138 7.87 -12.25 5.08
C VAL A 138 9.13 -12.50 4.26
N GLU A 139 9.00 -13.18 3.13
CA GLU A 139 10.13 -13.69 2.36
C GLU A 139 10.02 -13.29 0.90
N ARG A 140 11.14 -12.85 0.33
CA ARG A 140 11.27 -12.67 -1.10
C ARG A 140 11.47 -14.02 -1.77
N VAL A 141 10.56 -14.42 -2.63
CA VAL A 141 10.71 -15.62 -3.49
C VAL A 141 11.49 -15.25 -4.74
N ASP A 142 11.09 -14.16 -5.39
CA ASP A 142 11.79 -13.52 -6.50
C ASP A 142 11.50 -12.00 -6.52
N ASP A 143 11.91 -11.29 -7.58
CA ASP A 143 11.77 -9.85 -7.69
C ASP A 143 10.31 -9.36 -7.63
N TYR A 144 9.35 -10.23 -7.95
CA TYR A 144 7.92 -9.90 -8.02
C TYR A 144 7.03 -10.90 -7.29
N THR A 145 7.63 -11.74 -6.43
CA THR A 145 6.87 -12.72 -5.64
C THR A 145 7.29 -12.64 -4.19
N VAL A 146 6.32 -12.38 -3.30
CA VAL A 146 6.51 -12.31 -1.86
C VAL A 146 5.64 -13.36 -1.18
N ARG A 147 6.25 -14.10 -0.26
CA ARG A 147 5.56 -15.05 0.60
C ARG A 147 5.42 -14.48 2.00
N VAL A 148 4.19 -14.47 2.50
CA VAL A 148 3.88 -14.13 3.90
C VAL A 148 3.38 -15.40 4.58
N THR A 149 4.06 -15.79 5.66
CA THR A 149 3.66 -16.93 6.49
C THR A 149 3.08 -16.42 7.81
N LEU A 150 1.95 -16.97 8.22
CA LEU A 150 1.26 -16.65 9.45
C LEU A 150 1.48 -17.75 10.49
N GLU A 151 1.45 -17.40 11.78
CA GLU A 151 1.51 -18.36 12.89
C GLU A 151 0.23 -19.22 12.97
N LYS A 152 -0.90 -18.65 12.64
CA LYS A 152 -2.21 -19.32 12.62
C LYS A 152 -2.99 -18.85 11.38
N PRO A 153 -3.96 -19.62 10.88
CA PRO A 153 -4.86 -19.11 9.87
C PRO A 153 -5.66 -17.95 10.44
N GLU A 154 -5.78 -16.89 9.64
CA GLU A 154 -6.60 -15.73 9.98
C GLU A 154 -7.49 -15.45 8.77
N ALA A 155 -8.78 -15.45 8.98
CA ALA A 155 -9.74 -15.00 7.97
C ALA A 155 -9.91 -13.49 8.10
N PRO A 156 -9.98 -12.75 6.98
CA PRO A 156 -10.32 -11.35 7.00
C PRO A 156 -11.78 -11.12 7.43
#